data_c8402e24d8ab8f19160611d0dbec172c
#
_entry.id   c8402e24d8ab8f19160611d0dbec172c
#
_cell.length_a   1.000
_cell.length_b   1.000
_cell.length_c   1.000
_cell.angle_alpha   90.00
_cell.angle_beta   90.00
_cell.angle_gamma   90.00
#
_symmetry.space_group_name_H-M   'P 1'
#
loop_
_entity.id
_entity.type
_entity.pdbx_description
1 polymer ?
#
loop_
_entity_poly.entity_id
_entity_poly.type
_entity_poly.pdbx_seq_one_letter_code
_entity_poly.pdbx_strand_id
1 'polypeptide(L)'
;MMNLFSKLSTWYFSRKALPYWSIILLDCLVILFSGLLVYALNNGIFATMGIFWHLSLTWGVCLVPYLVGFRLFRTYSGIIRYSSFVDLQRVGFAVLFGVVCVVTFQEFTDFSPYLVYIRRRDLVLSSLLAMSLMWAMRVFVQYFYVTTFRQSKAERAFIFGVKQGGISLAKSIQNQDPAQYVLAGFVSEAGNMQNRILMGVRVYPFDEELIDAMRRERATILFVSPLKSDSIREQPDMVARLAEAGIKIYVTPAAQEWDGRSDLTHTQLRKVEIEDLLPREKIEIDMEAVGRLLRGQRILITGAAGSIGGEMVRQIASFAPDRLILVDQAETPLHDIRLMMARDWRDINAYTLVADIANKSRMEEIFSEHRPAYVFHAAAYKHVPMMEDNPCESVGNNVDGTRVIADLAVKYGTRKFVMISTDKAVNPTNVMGCSKRICEIYVQSLDKAIKEGHVEGVTQFVTTRFGNVLGSNGSVIPLFREQIAKGGPVTVTHPDIIRFFMLIPEACRLVLEAGTMGNGGEIFVFDMGKPVRIIDLAKRMIQLSGAKNVEVRFTGLRAGEKLYEEVLNDEEITLPTFHPKIKIAKVREYDYDTVCQDIDELVGLGRSRDDMAIVGKMKAIVPEFKSRHSKYEVLDG
;
A
#
# COMPACT_ATOMS: atom_id res chain seq x y z
N MET A 1 8.58 -27.20 41.69
CA MET A 1 7.58 -27.68 40.70
C MET A 1 7.34 -26.73 39.54
N MET A 2 7.22 -25.40 39.75
CA MET A 2 7.00 -24.40 38.68
C MET A 2 8.06 -24.40 37.57
N ASN A 3 9.35 -24.59 37.91
CA ASN A 3 10.44 -24.59 36.91
C ASN A 3 10.48 -25.84 36.00
N LEU A 4 10.01 -27.00 36.47
CA LEU A 4 9.98 -28.23 35.68
C LEU A 4 8.82 -28.21 34.66
N PHE A 5 7.67 -27.70 35.11
CA PHE A 5 6.47 -27.55 34.26
C PHE A 5 6.70 -26.51 33.14
N SER A 6 7.36 -25.40 33.46
CA SER A 6 7.75 -24.38 32.49
C SER A 6 8.75 -24.92 31.44
N LYS A 7 9.73 -25.72 31.85
CA LYS A 7 10.71 -26.35 30.94
C LYS A 7 10.05 -27.39 30.04
N LEU A 8 9.17 -28.22 30.58
CA LEU A 8 8.42 -29.24 29.82
C LEU A 8 7.46 -28.60 28.81
N SER A 9 6.74 -27.56 29.24
CA SER A 9 5.82 -26.84 28.36
C SER A 9 6.56 -26.11 27.25
N THR A 10 7.69 -25.46 27.54
CA THR A 10 8.53 -24.80 26.52
C THR A 10 9.09 -25.84 25.53
N TRP A 11 9.55 -26.98 26.00
CA TRP A 11 10.03 -28.08 25.17
C TRP A 11 8.92 -28.65 24.26
N TYR A 12 7.72 -28.84 24.82
CA TYR A 12 6.56 -29.37 24.08
C TYR A 12 6.12 -28.42 22.97
N PHE A 13 5.96 -27.14 23.27
CA PHE A 13 5.44 -26.14 22.33
C PHE A 13 6.49 -25.59 21.35
N SER A 14 7.79 -25.78 21.60
CA SER A 14 8.86 -25.41 20.65
C SER A 14 8.96 -26.33 19.45
N ARG A 15 8.40 -27.55 19.50
CA ARG A 15 8.41 -28.51 18.40
C ARG A 15 7.28 -28.21 17.41
N LYS A 16 7.55 -28.32 16.11
CA LYS A 16 6.56 -28.08 15.04
C LYS A 16 5.35 -29.01 15.14
N ALA A 17 5.55 -30.29 15.48
CA ALA A 17 4.48 -31.25 15.77
C ALA A 17 4.99 -32.36 16.69
N LEU A 18 4.11 -32.96 17.52
CA LEU A 18 4.42 -34.19 18.20
C LEU A 18 4.36 -35.38 17.22
N PRO A 19 5.17 -36.43 17.45
CA PRO A 19 4.97 -37.66 16.72
C PRO A 19 3.57 -38.23 16.95
N TYR A 20 2.89 -38.65 15.88
CA TYR A 20 1.51 -39.17 15.94
C TYR A 20 1.33 -40.37 16.88
N TRP A 21 2.37 -41.19 17.07
CA TRP A 21 2.34 -42.32 18.01
C TRP A 21 2.17 -41.86 19.47
N SER A 22 2.70 -40.70 19.84
CA SER A 22 2.55 -40.18 21.23
C SER A 22 1.12 -39.77 21.55
N ILE A 23 0.36 -39.29 20.55
CA ILE A 23 -1.07 -38.95 20.70
C ILE A 23 -1.87 -40.22 20.89
N ILE A 24 -1.62 -41.24 20.08
CA ILE A 24 -2.29 -42.55 20.21
C ILE A 24 -2.00 -43.18 21.57
N LEU A 25 -0.74 -43.15 22.00
CA LEU A 25 -0.34 -43.67 23.31
C LEU A 25 -1.09 -42.99 24.45
N LEU A 26 -1.21 -41.67 24.39
CA LEU A 26 -1.92 -40.88 25.40
C LEU A 26 -3.43 -41.23 25.41
N ASP A 27 -4.06 -41.31 24.24
CA ASP A 27 -5.46 -41.72 24.10
C ASP A 27 -5.68 -43.15 24.63
N CYS A 28 -4.77 -44.10 24.40
CA CYS A 28 -4.79 -45.43 24.98
C CYS A 28 -4.67 -45.42 26.51
N LEU A 29 -3.78 -44.62 27.07
CA LEU A 29 -3.62 -44.48 28.51
C LEU A 29 -4.90 -43.92 29.17
N VAL A 30 -5.59 -42.98 28.49
CA VAL A 30 -6.87 -42.44 28.96
C VAL A 30 -7.95 -43.53 28.99
N ILE A 31 -8.05 -44.43 27.99
CA ILE A 31 -8.99 -45.55 27.98
C ILE A 31 -8.70 -46.52 29.11
N LEU A 32 -7.43 -46.94 29.28
CA LEU A 32 -7.01 -47.82 30.37
C LEU A 32 -7.33 -47.24 31.72
N PHE A 33 -6.97 -45.98 31.95
CA PHE A 33 -7.26 -45.28 33.20
C PHE A 33 -8.77 -45.23 33.48
N SER A 34 -9.57 -44.83 32.48
CA SER A 34 -11.01 -44.73 32.61
C SER A 34 -11.67 -46.09 32.93
N GLY A 35 -11.17 -47.13 32.27
CA GLY A 35 -11.64 -48.51 32.52
C GLY A 35 -11.35 -49.00 33.93
N LEU A 36 -10.11 -48.83 34.38
CA LEU A 36 -9.72 -49.21 35.75
C LEU A 36 -10.46 -48.38 36.79
N LEU A 37 -10.61 -47.08 36.57
CA LEU A 37 -11.30 -46.19 37.51
C LEU A 37 -12.80 -46.55 37.66
N VAL A 38 -13.49 -46.73 36.54
CA VAL A 38 -14.93 -47.06 36.57
C VAL A 38 -15.15 -48.44 37.21
N TYR A 39 -14.29 -49.41 36.92
CA TYR A 39 -14.35 -50.72 37.58
C TYR A 39 -14.14 -50.60 39.09
N ALA A 40 -13.14 -49.84 39.54
CA ALA A 40 -12.85 -49.61 40.96
C ALA A 40 -14.01 -48.89 41.71
N LEU A 41 -14.64 -47.92 41.05
CA LEU A 41 -15.81 -47.22 41.61
C LEU A 41 -17.03 -48.11 41.79
N ASN A 42 -17.27 -49.04 40.85
CA ASN A 42 -18.44 -49.90 40.86
C ASN A 42 -18.30 -51.19 41.70
N ASN A 43 -17.05 -51.69 41.86
CA ASN A 43 -16.80 -52.98 42.53
C ASN A 43 -15.94 -52.82 43.80
N GLY A 44 -15.50 -51.58 44.12
CA GLY A 44 -14.64 -51.26 45.29
C GLY A 44 -13.16 -51.40 44.98
N ILE A 45 -12.37 -50.52 45.63
CA ILE A 45 -10.93 -50.40 45.41
C ILE A 45 -10.17 -51.67 45.80
N PHE A 46 -10.50 -52.28 46.94
CA PHE A 46 -9.81 -53.47 47.42
C PHE A 46 -10.07 -54.69 46.51
N ALA A 47 -11.32 -54.87 46.04
CA ALA A 47 -11.64 -55.91 45.09
C ALA A 47 -10.85 -55.75 43.74
N THR A 48 -10.71 -54.51 43.30
CA THR A 48 -9.96 -54.19 42.08
C THR A 48 -8.48 -54.43 42.24
N MET A 49 -7.87 -54.13 43.37
CA MET A 49 -6.45 -54.42 43.66
C MET A 49 -6.16 -55.89 43.60
N GLY A 50 -7.06 -56.78 44.10
CA GLY A 50 -6.87 -58.21 44.07
C GLY A 50 -6.81 -58.82 42.68
N ILE A 51 -7.43 -58.19 41.69
CA ILE A 51 -7.47 -58.68 40.31
C ILE A 51 -6.82 -57.73 39.31
N PHE A 52 -6.01 -56.79 39.79
CA PHE A 52 -5.44 -55.70 39.01
C PHE A 52 -4.76 -56.14 37.72
N TRP A 53 -3.92 -57.18 37.78
CA TRP A 53 -3.23 -57.68 36.61
C TRP A 53 -4.15 -58.29 35.56
N HIS A 54 -5.16 -59.08 35.98
CA HIS A 54 -6.14 -59.71 35.09
C HIS A 54 -7.04 -58.62 34.47
N LEU A 55 -7.44 -57.61 35.25
CA LEU A 55 -8.24 -56.52 34.78
C LEU A 55 -7.47 -55.63 33.80
N SER A 56 -6.17 -55.33 34.08
CA SER A 56 -5.31 -54.59 33.17
C SER A 56 -5.05 -55.33 31.85
N LEU A 57 -4.88 -56.64 31.90
CA LEU A 57 -4.78 -57.47 30.73
C LEU A 57 -6.07 -57.44 29.90
N THR A 58 -7.23 -57.53 30.55
CA THR A 58 -8.53 -57.45 29.89
C THR A 58 -8.72 -56.12 29.16
N TRP A 59 -8.41 -54.98 29.81
CA TRP A 59 -8.45 -53.68 29.18
C TRP A 59 -7.40 -53.54 28.07
N GLY A 60 -6.24 -54.19 28.18
CA GLY A 60 -5.23 -54.25 27.13
C GLY A 60 -5.77 -54.95 25.85
N VAL A 61 -6.52 -56.03 26.02
CA VAL A 61 -7.22 -56.71 24.89
C VAL A 61 -8.35 -55.83 24.34
N CYS A 62 -9.14 -55.22 25.21
CA CYS A 62 -10.19 -54.31 24.80
C CYS A 62 -9.68 -53.06 24.06
N LEU A 63 -8.43 -52.67 24.22
CA LEU A 63 -7.82 -51.54 23.48
C LEU A 63 -7.71 -51.79 21.98
N VAL A 64 -7.61 -53.02 21.51
CA VAL A 64 -7.43 -53.35 20.09
C VAL A 64 -8.52 -52.71 19.20
N PRO A 65 -9.81 -52.88 19.46
CA PRO A 65 -10.87 -52.23 18.70
C PRO A 65 -10.78 -50.69 18.74
N TYR A 66 -10.40 -50.08 19.87
CA TYR A 66 -10.23 -48.63 19.95
C TYR A 66 -9.06 -48.16 19.11
N LEU A 67 -7.96 -48.89 19.08
CA LEU A 67 -6.82 -48.61 18.21
C LEU A 67 -7.22 -48.65 16.72
N VAL A 68 -8.04 -49.64 16.34
CA VAL A 68 -8.59 -49.70 14.97
C VAL A 68 -9.46 -48.48 14.72
N GLY A 69 -10.34 -48.10 15.67
CA GLY A 69 -11.14 -46.89 15.59
C GLY A 69 -10.31 -45.62 15.46
N PHE A 70 -9.26 -45.45 16.27
CA PHE A 70 -8.36 -44.32 16.18
C PHE A 70 -7.66 -44.22 14.81
N ARG A 71 -7.29 -45.37 14.22
CA ARG A 71 -6.70 -45.42 12.90
C ARG A 71 -7.71 -45.13 11.80
N LEU A 72 -8.94 -45.67 11.89
CA LEU A 72 -10.01 -45.49 10.90
C LEU A 72 -10.44 -44.03 10.82
N PHE A 73 -10.70 -43.40 11.97
CA PHE A 73 -11.13 -42.00 12.06
C PHE A 73 -10.01 -40.99 12.13
N ARG A 74 -8.74 -41.45 12.02
CA ARG A 74 -7.53 -40.59 11.98
C ARG A 74 -7.46 -39.58 13.12
N THR A 75 -7.78 -39.96 14.35
CA THR A 75 -7.81 -39.07 15.52
C THR A 75 -6.45 -38.44 15.85
N TYR A 76 -5.36 -39.03 15.38
CA TYR A 76 -3.97 -38.62 15.55
C TYR A 76 -3.43 -37.68 14.46
N SER A 77 -4.20 -37.45 13.39
CA SER A 77 -3.73 -36.63 12.23
C SER A 77 -3.73 -35.13 12.52
N GLY A 78 -4.43 -34.70 13.54
CA GLY A 78 -4.50 -33.30 13.97
C GLY A 78 -3.33 -32.91 14.90
N ILE A 79 -2.92 -31.64 14.85
CA ILE A 79 -2.01 -31.07 15.84
C ILE A 79 -2.85 -30.66 17.04
N ILE A 80 -2.66 -31.28 18.21
CA ILE A 80 -3.53 -31.10 19.41
C ILE A 80 -3.73 -29.61 19.78
N ARG A 81 -2.71 -28.78 19.62
CA ARG A 81 -2.78 -27.33 19.92
C ARG A 81 -3.72 -26.53 18.99
N TYR A 82 -4.12 -27.12 17.85
CA TYR A 82 -5.06 -26.54 16.87
C TYR A 82 -6.32 -27.39 16.72
N SER A 83 -6.64 -28.23 17.71
CA SER A 83 -7.81 -29.11 17.65
C SER A 83 -9.08 -28.32 17.33
N SER A 84 -9.79 -28.80 16.32
CA SER A 84 -11.07 -28.25 15.86
C SER A 84 -12.27 -29.06 16.39
N PHE A 85 -13.48 -28.53 16.21
CA PHE A 85 -14.69 -29.31 16.51
C PHE A 85 -14.76 -30.64 15.73
N VAL A 86 -14.22 -30.65 14.51
CA VAL A 86 -14.12 -31.85 13.68
C VAL A 86 -13.22 -32.92 14.32
N ASP A 87 -12.14 -32.53 14.98
CA ASP A 87 -11.25 -33.48 15.66
C ASP A 87 -11.92 -34.08 16.90
N LEU A 88 -12.74 -33.29 17.61
CA LEU A 88 -13.57 -33.82 18.72
C LEU A 88 -14.61 -34.84 18.22
N GLN A 89 -15.26 -34.58 17.07
CA GLN A 89 -16.17 -35.53 16.45
C GLN A 89 -15.47 -36.83 16.05
N ARG A 90 -14.26 -36.77 15.48
CA ARG A 90 -13.47 -37.96 15.13
C ARG A 90 -13.17 -38.83 16.34
N VAL A 91 -12.81 -38.23 17.48
CA VAL A 91 -12.61 -38.94 18.75
C VAL A 91 -13.90 -39.60 19.20
N GLY A 92 -15.02 -38.89 19.14
CA GLY A 92 -16.34 -39.45 19.48
C GLY A 92 -16.69 -40.68 18.65
N PHE A 93 -16.55 -40.61 17.34
CA PHE A 93 -16.79 -41.74 16.43
C PHE A 93 -15.84 -42.91 16.67
N ALA A 94 -14.57 -42.66 16.93
CA ALA A 94 -13.59 -43.68 17.21
C ALA A 94 -13.87 -44.43 18.51
N VAL A 95 -14.27 -43.72 19.58
CA VAL A 95 -14.65 -44.31 20.85
C VAL A 95 -15.96 -45.11 20.73
N LEU A 96 -16.97 -44.57 20.01
CA LEU A 96 -18.22 -45.24 19.73
C LEU A 96 -17.99 -46.57 18.97
N PHE A 97 -17.17 -46.53 17.94
CA PHE A 97 -16.77 -47.74 17.20
C PHE A 97 -16.10 -48.77 18.11
N GLY A 98 -15.14 -48.32 18.94
CA GLY A 98 -14.41 -49.18 19.87
C GLY A 98 -15.36 -49.89 20.85
N VAL A 99 -16.29 -49.16 21.50
CA VAL A 99 -17.22 -49.73 22.47
C VAL A 99 -18.18 -50.71 21.81
N VAL A 100 -18.71 -50.39 20.61
CA VAL A 100 -19.58 -51.30 19.88
C VAL A 100 -18.89 -52.61 19.55
N CYS A 101 -17.64 -52.52 19.04
CA CYS A 101 -16.86 -53.72 18.73
C CYS A 101 -16.56 -54.57 19.97
N VAL A 102 -16.20 -53.94 21.11
CA VAL A 102 -15.90 -54.67 22.36
C VAL A 102 -17.16 -55.34 22.90
N VAL A 103 -18.32 -54.64 22.90
CA VAL A 103 -19.60 -55.23 23.33
C VAL A 103 -19.96 -56.41 22.43
N THR A 104 -19.85 -56.26 21.11
CA THR A 104 -20.15 -57.33 20.17
C THR A 104 -19.20 -58.52 20.35
N PHE A 105 -17.90 -58.24 20.52
CA PHE A 105 -16.91 -59.30 20.76
C PHE A 105 -17.24 -60.13 22.02
N GLN A 106 -17.66 -59.47 23.10
CA GLN A 106 -18.07 -60.16 24.33
C GLN A 106 -19.26 -61.12 24.17
N GLU A 107 -20.10 -60.96 23.17
CA GLU A 107 -21.23 -61.84 22.90
C GLU A 107 -20.84 -63.14 22.20
N PHE A 108 -19.74 -63.13 21.46
CA PHE A 108 -19.33 -64.24 20.60
C PHE A 108 -18.14 -65.04 21.15
N THR A 109 -17.56 -64.63 22.30
CA THR A 109 -16.35 -65.31 22.85
C THR A 109 -16.58 -65.79 24.28
N ASP A 110 -16.31 -67.07 24.53
CA ASP A 110 -16.11 -67.58 25.88
C ASP A 110 -14.76 -67.03 26.39
N PHE A 111 -14.85 -66.25 27.47
CA PHE A 111 -13.67 -65.56 28.01
C PHE A 111 -12.64 -66.59 28.56
N SER A 112 -11.39 -66.43 28.20
CA SER A 112 -10.26 -67.13 28.81
C SER A 112 -10.26 -66.95 30.33
N PRO A 113 -9.88 -67.96 31.13
CA PRO A 113 -9.84 -67.89 32.59
C PRO A 113 -8.94 -66.78 33.13
N TYR A 114 -8.10 -66.18 32.28
CA TYR A 114 -7.19 -65.08 32.59
C TYR A 114 -7.81 -63.69 32.38
N LEU A 115 -9.02 -63.59 31.77
CA LEU A 115 -9.68 -62.34 31.47
C LEU A 115 -10.89 -62.14 32.39
N VAL A 116 -11.08 -60.90 32.86
CA VAL A 116 -12.21 -60.48 33.71
C VAL A 116 -13.37 -60.05 32.84
N TYR A 117 -14.56 -60.61 33.08
CA TYR A 117 -15.78 -60.16 32.41
C TYR A 117 -16.14 -58.75 32.87
N ILE A 118 -16.20 -57.80 31.92
CA ILE A 118 -16.58 -56.40 32.18
C ILE A 118 -18.05 -56.25 31.87
N ARG A 119 -18.86 -55.79 32.83
CA ARG A 119 -20.30 -55.54 32.61
C ARG A 119 -20.48 -54.49 31.52
N ARG A 120 -21.47 -54.65 30.62
CA ARG A 120 -21.79 -53.70 29.54
C ARG A 120 -21.95 -52.27 30.06
N ARG A 121 -22.58 -52.08 31.21
CA ARG A 121 -22.71 -50.78 31.86
C ARG A 121 -21.34 -50.13 32.15
N ASP A 122 -20.42 -50.91 32.70
CA ASP A 122 -19.08 -50.42 33.08
C ASP A 122 -18.23 -50.07 31.83
N LEU A 123 -18.41 -50.82 30.75
CA LEU A 123 -17.79 -50.58 29.46
C LEU A 123 -18.30 -49.26 28.82
N VAL A 124 -19.63 -49.04 28.83
CA VAL A 124 -20.21 -47.79 28.32
C VAL A 124 -19.79 -46.58 29.18
N LEU A 125 -19.84 -46.71 30.51
CA LEU A 125 -19.44 -45.62 31.43
C LEU A 125 -17.97 -45.28 31.29
N SER A 126 -17.09 -46.30 31.18
CA SER A 126 -15.64 -46.06 30.97
C SER A 126 -15.36 -45.38 29.62
N SER A 127 -16.10 -45.76 28.56
CA SER A 127 -15.94 -45.13 27.24
C SER A 127 -16.44 -43.70 27.20
N LEU A 128 -17.53 -43.38 27.87
CA LEU A 128 -18.04 -42.01 28.04
C LEU A 128 -17.03 -41.15 28.84
N LEU A 129 -16.49 -41.71 29.92
CA LEU A 129 -15.45 -41.03 30.73
C LEU A 129 -14.18 -40.80 29.89
N ALA A 130 -13.72 -41.81 29.16
CA ALA A 130 -12.54 -41.69 28.30
C ALA A 130 -12.74 -40.62 27.21
N MET A 131 -13.90 -40.62 26.55
CA MET A 131 -14.24 -39.59 25.54
C MET A 131 -14.22 -38.18 26.15
N SER A 132 -14.83 -38.02 27.31
CA SER A 132 -14.89 -36.74 28.02
C SER A 132 -13.50 -36.24 28.43
N LEU A 133 -12.63 -37.13 28.93
CA LEU A 133 -11.24 -36.81 29.29
C LEU A 133 -10.39 -36.48 28.06
N MET A 134 -10.52 -37.20 26.95
CA MET A 134 -9.82 -36.88 25.70
C MET A 134 -10.25 -35.52 25.15
N TRP A 135 -11.54 -35.17 25.20
CA TRP A 135 -12.03 -33.87 24.81
C TRP A 135 -11.50 -32.75 25.72
N ALA A 136 -11.63 -32.92 27.04
CA ALA A 136 -11.15 -31.97 28.02
C ALA A 136 -9.63 -31.69 27.85
N MET A 137 -8.85 -32.74 27.64
CA MET A 137 -7.41 -32.61 27.42
C MET A 137 -7.09 -31.82 26.13
N ARG A 138 -7.78 -32.10 25.02
CA ARG A 138 -7.57 -31.37 23.74
C ARG A 138 -7.93 -29.89 23.89
N VAL A 139 -9.07 -29.58 24.50
CA VAL A 139 -9.51 -28.21 24.79
C VAL A 139 -8.52 -27.50 25.75
N PHE A 140 -8.06 -28.20 26.80
CA PHE A 140 -7.10 -27.66 27.75
C PHE A 140 -5.75 -27.32 27.09
N VAL A 141 -5.20 -28.22 26.29
CA VAL A 141 -3.93 -27.97 25.57
C VAL A 141 -4.07 -26.80 24.60
N GLN A 142 -5.18 -26.71 23.88
CA GLN A 142 -5.47 -25.59 22.98
C GLN A 142 -5.56 -24.27 23.76
N TYR A 143 -6.35 -24.24 24.84
CA TYR A 143 -6.51 -23.05 25.69
C TYR A 143 -5.17 -22.60 26.30
N PHE A 144 -4.41 -23.55 26.85
CA PHE A 144 -3.09 -23.26 27.45
C PHE A 144 -2.06 -22.76 26.43
N TYR A 145 -2.05 -23.33 25.23
CA TYR A 145 -1.21 -22.84 24.13
C TYR A 145 -1.54 -21.40 23.75
N VAL A 146 -2.82 -21.11 23.54
CA VAL A 146 -3.29 -19.78 23.14
C VAL A 146 -2.98 -18.73 24.21
N THR A 147 -3.23 -19.06 25.48
CA THR A 147 -3.09 -18.08 26.59
C THR A 147 -1.66 -17.87 27.04
N THR A 148 -0.82 -18.91 27.02
CA THR A 148 0.52 -18.83 27.65
C THR A 148 1.65 -18.62 26.63
N PHE A 149 1.60 -19.29 25.47
CA PHE A 149 2.68 -19.27 24.52
C PHE A 149 2.51 -18.28 23.38
N ARG A 150 1.28 -18.11 22.87
CA ARG A 150 1.00 -17.24 21.74
C ARG A 150 1.07 -15.76 22.09
N GLN A 151 0.83 -15.40 23.36
CA GLN A 151 0.72 -14.01 23.79
C GLN A 151 2.03 -13.41 24.35
N SER A 152 3.06 -14.18 24.65
CA SER A 152 4.22 -13.69 25.42
C SER A 152 5.14 -12.73 24.64
N LYS A 153 5.04 -12.61 23.32
CA LYS A 153 5.85 -11.71 22.47
C LYS A 153 5.02 -10.86 21.52
N ALA A 154 3.69 -11.00 21.50
CA ALA A 154 2.84 -10.29 20.57
C ALA A 154 2.42 -8.91 21.10
N GLU A 155 2.47 -7.88 20.23
CA GLU A 155 2.00 -6.54 20.57
C GLU A 155 0.46 -6.54 20.66
N ARG A 156 -0.09 -5.86 21.68
CA ARG A 156 -1.54 -5.76 21.85
C ARG A 156 -2.11 -4.67 20.95
N ALA A 157 -3.18 -4.97 20.26
CA ALA A 157 -3.76 -4.10 19.25
C ALA A 157 -5.27 -3.92 19.42
N PHE A 158 -5.76 -2.75 19.06
CA PHE A 158 -7.18 -2.44 18.86
C PHE A 158 -7.48 -2.40 17.38
N ILE A 159 -8.76 -2.64 17.01
CA ILE A 159 -9.25 -2.55 15.63
C ILE A 159 -10.36 -1.50 15.54
N PHE A 160 -10.16 -0.47 14.75
CA PHE A 160 -11.19 0.51 14.43
C PHE A 160 -12.07 0.01 13.28
N GLY A 161 -13.31 -0.33 13.63
CA GLY A 161 -14.33 -0.91 12.77
C GLY A 161 -14.88 -2.22 13.29
N VAL A 162 -16.20 -2.29 13.49
CA VAL A 162 -16.95 -3.44 14.06
C VAL A 162 -17.77 -4.19 13.02
N LYS A 163 -17.75 -3.75 11.75
CA LYS A 163 -18.41 -4.43 10.63
C LYS A 163 -17.49 -5.50 10.02
N GLN A 164 -17.93 -6.09 8.93
CA GLN A 164 -17.28 -7.25 8.31
C GLN A 164 -15.77 -7.06 8.03
N GLY A 165 -15.35 -5.84 7.61
CA GLY A 165 -13.93 -5.54 7.40
C GLY A 165 -13.08 -5.61 8.68
N GLY A 166 -13.60 -5.11 9.81
CA GLY A 166 -12.91 -5.22 11.11
C GLY A 166 -12.89 -6.64 11.65
N ILE A 167 -13.98 -7.41 11.47
CA ILE A 167 -14.06 -8.81 11.87
C ILE A 167 -13.10 -9.68 11.04
N SER A 168 -13.01 -9.45 9.73
CA SER A 168 -12.07 -10.17 8.85
C SER A 168 -10.62 -9.88 9.24
N LEU A 169 -10.30 -8.62 9.54
CA LEU A 169 -8.98 -8.22 10.03
C LEU A 169 -8.65 -8.88 11.37
N ALA A 170 -9.60 -8.92 12.30
CA ALA A 170 -9.43 -9.60 13.58
C ALA A 170 -9.15 -11.10 13.41
N LYS A 171 -9.89 -11.78 12.53
CA LYS A 171 -9.65 -13.20 12.19
C LYS A 171 -8.27 -13.41 11.55
N SER A 172 -7.85 -12.52 10.65
CA SER A 172 -6.53 -12.56 10.02
C SER A 172 -5.42 -12.45 11.07
N ILE A 173 -5.53 -11.49 12.02
CA ILE A 173 -4.58 -11.32 13.11
C ILE A 173 -4.57 -12.56 14.03
N GLN A 174 -5.73 -13.09 14.37
CA GLN A 174 -5.84 -14.29 15.22
C GLN A 174 -5.28 -15.56 14.56
N ASN A 175 -5.27 -15.65 13.24
CA ASN A 175 -4.79 -16.81 12.50
C ASN A 175 -3.29 -16.76 12.15
N GLN A 176 -2.58 -15.66 12.43
CA GLN A 176 -1.14 -15.58 12.20
C GLN A 176 -0.36 -16.51 13.14
N ASP A 177 0.60 -17.27 12.58
CA ASP A 177 1.52 -18.12 13.34
C ASP A 177 2.96 -17.94 12.81
N PRO A 178 3.89 -17.41 13.61
CA PRO A 178 3.71 -16.92 14.99
C PRO A 178 2.86 -15.65 15.08
N ALA A 179 2.09 -15.51 16.18
CA ALA A 179 1.27 -14.35 16.39
C ALA A 179 2.14 -13.10 16.63
N GLN A 180 2.06 -12.14 15.74
CA GLN A 180 2.72 -10.84 15.89
C GLN A 180 1.86 -9.89 16.74
N TYR A 181 0.55 -10.03 16.68
CA TYR A 181 -0.42 -9.16 17.34
C TYR A 181 -1.46 -9.95 18.11
N VAL A 182 -1.97 -9.36 19.20
CA VAL A 182 -3.08 -9.87 20.00
C VAL A 182 -4.20 -8.84 20.04
N LEU A 183 -5.41 -9.25 19.67
CA LEU A 183 -6.58 -8.39 19.74
C LEU A 183 -6.93 -8.10 21.20
N ALA A 184 -6.95 -6.82 21.58
CA ALA A 184 -7.28 -6.35 22.93
C ALA A 184 -8.60 -5.55 22.98
N GLY A 185 -9.08 -5.02 21.86
CA GLY A 185 -10.34 -4.29 21.79
C GLY A 185 -10.74 -3.93 20.37
N PHE A 186 -12.01 -3.57 20.21
CA PHE A 186 -12.53 -2.92 19.03
C PHE A 186 -12.85 -1.46 19.32
N VAL A 187 -12.89 -0.64 18.27
CA VAL A 187 -13.28 0.78 18.34
C VAL A 187 -14.42 1.04 17.38
N SER A 188 -15.43 1.82 17.82
CA SER A 188 -16.61 2.16 17.01
C SER A 188 -17.09 3.58 17.29
N GLU A 189 -17.49 4.31 16.24
CA GLU A 189 -18.20 5.57 16.35
C GLU A 189 -19.70 5.38 16.61
N ALA A 190 -20.23 4.20 16.25
CA ALA A 190 -21.65 3.90 16.39
C ALA A 190 -22.01 3.64 17.86
N GLY A 191 -22.82 4.52 18.46
CA GLY A 191 -23.21 4.44 19.87
C GLY A 191 -23.88 3.11 20.27
N ASN A 192 -24.62 2.48 19.36
CA ASN A 192 -25.28 1.21 19.61
C ASN A 192 -24.35 0.00 19.72
N MET A 193 -23.10 0.12 19.32
CA MET A 193 -22.08 -0.94 19.39
C MET A 193 -21.10 -0.74 20.55
N GLN A 194 -21.08 0.43 21.16
CA GLN A 194 -20.18 0.74 22.29
C GLN A 194 -20.51 -0.12 23.50
N ASN A 195 -19.50 -0.44 24.28
CA ASN A 195 -19.57 -1.27 25.48
C ASN A 195 -20.07 -2.73 25.27
N ARG A 196 -20.22 -3.18 24.02
CA ARG A 196 -20.53 -4.58 23.71
C ARG A 196 -19.26 -5.43 23.65
N ILE A 197 -19.42 -6.74 23.71
CA ILE A 197 -18.33 -7.70 23.52
C ILE A 197 -18.43 -8.24 22.09
N LEU A 198 -17.34 -8.13 21.34
CA LEU A 198 -17.21 -8.67 19.98
C LEU A 198 -15.97 -9.56 19.93
N MET A 199 -16.10 -10.79 19.47
CA MET A 199 -15.01 -11.79 19.41
C MET A 199 -14.21 -11.93 20.72
N GLY A 200 -14.91 -11.80 21.86
CA GLY A 200 -14.33 -11.95 23.19
C GLY A 200 -13.64 -10.71 23.77
N VAL A 201 -13.62 -9.58 23.04
CA VAL A 201 -13.06 -8.31 23.53
C VAL A 201 -14.09 -7.18 23.50
N ARG A 202 -13.88 -6.14 24.31
CA ARG A 202 -14.80 -5.01 24.44
C ARG A 202 -14.70 -4.06 23.25
N VAL A 203 -15.82 -3.42 22.91
CA VAL A 203 -15.90 -2.33 21.91
C VAL A 203 -15.88 -1.00 22.66
N TYR A 204 -14.92 -0.15 22.29
CA TYR A 204 -14.69 1.18 22.88
C TYR A 204 -15.17 2.28 21.93
N PRO A 205 -15.56 3.47 22.43
CA PRO A 205 -15.86 4.62 21.58
C PRO A 205 -14.57 5.18 20.94
N PHE A 206 -14.74 5.92 19.84
CA PHE A 206 -13.64 6.65 19.20
C PHE A 206 -13.66 8.11 19.69
N ASP A 207 -13.20 8.32 20.90
CA ASP A 207 -13.16 9.59 21.61
C ASP A 207 -11.89 9.74 22.46
N GLU A 208 -11.81 10.76 23.30
CA GLU A 208 -10.66 11.04 24.15
C GLU A 208 -10.36 9.92 25.16
N GLU A 209 -11.38 9.18 25.60
CA GLU A 209 -11.23 8.07 26.55
C GLU A 209 -10.55 6.83 25.91
N LEU A 210 -10.51 6.77 24.57
CA LEU A 210 -9.86 5.67 23.85
C LEU A 210 -8.38 5.51 24.23
N ILE A 211 -7.66 6.62 24.38
CA ILE A 211 -6.22 6.59 24.73
C ILE A 211 -6.02 5.93 26.10
N ASP A 212 -6.85 6.27 27.08
CA ASP A 212 -6.78 5.68 28.41
C ASP A 212 -7.25 4.22 28.41
N ALA A 213 -8.21 3.87 27.59
CA ALA A 213 -8.62 2.49 27.39
C ALA A 213 -7.48 1.65 26.78
N MET A 214 -6.81 2.15 25.75
CA MET A 214 -5.66 1.48 25.14
C MET A 214 -4.49 1.33 26.11
N ARG A 215 -4.23 2.34 26.96
CA ARG A 215 -3.22 2.26 28.01
C ARG A 215 -3.56 1.20 29.07
N ARG A 216 -4.81 1.14 29.54
CA ARG A 216 -5.28 0.11 30.50
C ARG A 216 -5.09 -1.29 29.93
N GLU A 217 -5.41 -1.48 28.66
CA GLU A 217 -5.25 -2.74 27.96
C GLU A 217 -3.80 -2.99 27.48
N ARG A 218 -2.86 -2.08 27.74
CA ARG A 218 -1.48 -2.13 27.24
C ARG A 218 -1.39 -2.32 25.75
N ALA A 219 -2.32 -1.73 25.01
CA ALA A 219 -2.34 -1.78 23.55
C ALA A 219 -1.51 -0.62 22.98
N THR A 220 -0.60 -0.94 22.07
CA THR A 220 0.32 0.01 21.44
C THR A 220 0.00 0.22 19.96
N ILE A 221 -1.01 -0.49 19.44
CA ILE A 221 -1.35 -0.50 18.02
C ILE A 221 -2.86 -0.29 17.85
N LEU A 222 -3.21 0.55 16.88
CA LEU A 222 -4.56 0.71 16.35
C LEU A 222 -4.57 0.31 14.88
N PHE A 223 -5.29 -0.74 14.54
CA PHE A 223 -5.58 -1.13 13.16
C PHE A 223 -6.85 -0.46 12.69
N VAL A 224 -6.81 0.15 11.52
CA VAL A 224 -7.95 0.81 10.89
C VAL A 224 -8.47 -0.07 9.76
N SER A 225 -9.73 -0.46 9.84
CA SER A 225 -10.39 -1.21 8.76
C SER A 225 -10.58 -0.33 7.51
N PRO A 226 -10.63 -0.90 6.29
CA PRO A 226 -10.71 -0.11 5.05
C PRO A 226 -11.87 0.89 5.03
N LEU A 227 -13.04 0.50 5.56
CA LEU A 227 -14.25 1.32 5.60
C LEU A 227 -14.19 2.47 6.62
N LYS A 228 -13.12 2.54 7.44
CA LYS A 228 -12.93 3.57 8.48
C LYS A 228 -11.74 4.50 8.18
N SER A 229 -11.11 4.33 7.02
CA SER A 229 -10.01 5.20 6.60
C SER A 229 -10.44 6.66 6.47
N ASP A 230 -11.66 6.92 6.02
CA ASP A 230 -12.18 8.29 5.87
C ASP A 230 -12.48 8.92 7.24
N SER A 231 -13.03 8.15 8.19
CA SER A 231 -13.25 8.63 9.57
C SER A 231 -11.95 9.07 10.25
N ILE A 232 -10.84 8.39 9.99
CA ILE A 232 -9.50 8.80 10.50
C ILE A 232 -9.05 10.12 9.85
N ARG A 233 -9.32 10.33 8.57
CA ARG A 233 -8.98 11.58 7.86
C ARG A 233 -9.77 12.77 8.38
N GLU A 234 -11.03 12.56 8.76
CA GLU A 234 -11.92 13.61 9.27
C GLU A 234 -11.55 14.03 10.69
N GLN A 235 -10.77 13.24 11.44
CA GLN A 235 -10.38 13.52 12.83
C GLN A 235 -8.85 13.55 13.03
N PRO A 236 -8.12 14.46 12.35
CA PRO A 236 -6.67 14.54 12.40
C PRO A 236 -6.11 14.81 13.80
N ASP A 237 -6.87 15.55 14.64
CA ASP A 237 -6.46 15.86 16.01
C ASP A 237 -6.44 14.62 16.89
N MET A 238 -7.41 13.72 16.73
CA MET A 238 -7.43 12.44 17.45
C MET A 238 -6.26 11.54 17.03
N VAL A 239 -5.94 11.51 15.75
CA VAL A 239 -4.78 10.79 15.21
C VAL A 239 -3.47 11.33 15.81
N ALA A 240 -3.34 12.66 15.89
CA ALA A 240 -2.17 13.30 16.50
C ALA A 240 -2.02 12.90 17.98
N ARG A 241 -3.10 12.95 18.77
CA ARG A 241 -3.10 12.54 20.19
C ARG A 241 -2.77 11.06 20.38
N LEU A 242 -3.28 10.17 19.53
CA LEU A 242 -2.94 8.75 19.54
C LEU A 242 -1.43 8.55 19.28
N ALA A 243 -0.88 9.25 18.29
CA ALA A 243 0.54 9.20 17.98
C ALA A 243 1.42 9.75 19.11
N GLU A 244 1.03 10.87 19.75
CA GLU A 244 1.70 11.43 20.94
C GLU A 244 1.66 10.48 22.14
N ALA A 245 0.58 9.71 22.27
CA ALA A 245 0.47 8.65 23.27
C ALA A 245 1.35 7.41 22.96
N GLY A 246 2.08 7.42 21.85
CA GLY A 246 2.94 6.32 21.41
C GLY A 246 2.20 5.16 20.72
N ILE A 247 0.95 5.37 20.30
CA ILE A 247 0.12 4.37 19.63
C ILE A 247 0.45 4.39 18.14
N LYS A 248 0.88 3.25 17.60
CA LYS A 248 1.15 3.05 16.17
C LYS A 248 -0.17 2.80 15.44
N ILE A 249 -0.46 3.56 14.41
CA ILE A 249 -1.68 3.41 13.62
C ILE A 249 -1.34 2.72 12.29
N TYR A 250 -2.06 1.65 11.95
CA TYR A 250 -1.93 0.92 10.70
C TYR A 250 -3.26 0.93 9.96
N VAL A 251 -3.20 1.24 8.66
CA VAL A 251 -4.35 1.20 7.76
C VAL A 251 -4.28 -0.05 6.91
N THR A 252 -5.42 -0.72 6.78
CA THR A 252 -5.59 -1.80 5.82
C THR A 252 -6.01 -1.16 4.48
N PRO A 253 -5.32 -1.41 3.36
CA PRO A 253 -5.77 -0.96 2.05
C PRO A 253 -7.19 -1.43 1.79
N ALA A 254 -8.00 -0.60 1.12
CA ALA A 254 -9.29 -1.06 0.59
C ALA A 254 -9.05 -2.25 -0.34
N ALA A 255 -9.94 -3.25 -0.27
CA ALA A 255 -9.88 -4.38 -1.19
C ALA A 255 -9.94 -3.82 -2.63
N GLN A 256 -8.86 -3.94 -3.36
CA GLN A 256 -8.87 -3.75 -4.80
C GLN A 256 -9.51 -4.99 -5.42
N GLU A 257 -10.25 -4.82 -6.50
CA GLU A 257 -10.70 -5.97 -7.29
C GLU A 257 -9.47 -6.82 -7.62
N TRP A 258 -9.58 -8.12 -7.34
CA TRP A 258 -8.49 -9.04 -7.58
C TRP A 258 -8.20 -9.11 -9.08
N ASP A 259 -6.99 -8.73 -9.46
CA ASP A 259 -6.49 -8.76 -10.84
C ASP A 259 -6.19 -10.18 -11.37
N GLY A 260 -6.52 -11.22 -10.59
CA GLY A 260 -6.24 -12.62 -10.91
C GLY A 260 -4.78 -13.03 -10.74
N ARG A 261 -3.88 -12.13 -10.33
CA ARG A 261 -2.42 -12.36 -10.32
C ARG A 261 -1.75 -12.12 -8.97
N SER A 262 -2.36 -11.33 -8.09
CA SER A 262 -1.81 -11.05 -6.76
C SER A 262 -2.19 -12.13 -5.75
N ASP A 263 -1.20 -12.57 -4.96
CA ASP A 263 -1.42 -13.52 -3.87
C ASP A 263 -2.33 -12.91 -2.79
N LEU A 264 -3.49 -13.49 -2.56
CA LEU A 264 -4.48 -13.07 -1.56
C LEU A 264 -3.99 -13.23 -0.10
N THR A 265 -2.79 -13.73 0.11
CA THR A 265 -2.30 -14.18 1.42
C THR A 265 -1.68 -13.09 2.29
N HIS A 266 -1.42 -11.90 1.78
CA HIS A 266 -0.84 -10.81 2.56
C HIS A 266 -1.71 -9.55 2.51
N THR A 267 -2.62 -9.41 3.47
CA THR A 267 -3.14 -8.09 3.84
C THR A 267 -1.95 -7.26 4.32
N GLN A 268 -1.36 -6.47 3.43
CA GLN A 268 -0.22 -5.61 3.74
C GLN A 268 -0.70 -4.49 4.66
N LEU A 269 -0.58 -4.72 5.96
CA LEU A 269 -0.76 -3.68 6.96
C LEU A 269 0.36 -2.65 6.76
N ARG A 270 0.03 -1.43 6.39
CA ARG A 270 1.00 -0.33 6.31
C ARG A 270 0.74 0.69 7.41
N LYS A 271 1.82 1.27 7.94
CA LYS A 271 1.73 2.38 8.89
C LYS A 271 1.02 3.55 8.22
N VAL A 272 0.17 4.26 8.98
CA VAL A 272 -0.44 5.52 8.51
C VAL A 272 0.68 6.50 8.16
N GLU A 273 0.63 7.01 6.95
CA GLU A 273 1.52 8.05 6.46
C GLU A 273 0.78 9.39 6.39
N ILE A 274 1.54 10.48 6.28
CA ILE A 274 0.95 11.83 6.23
C ILE A 274 0.02 11.99 5.02
N GLU A 275 0.30 11.29 3.95
CA GLU A 275 -0.49 11.23 2.73
C GLU A 275 -1.91 10.70 2.97
N ASP A 276 -2.09 9.85 3.98
CA ASP A 276 -3.40 9.31 4.36
C ASP A 276 -4.27 10.29 5.14
N LEU A 277 -3.66 11.30 5.76
CA LEU A 277 -4.33 12.26 6.63
C LEU A 277 -4.67 13.59 5.94
N LEU A 278 -4.23 13.80 4.72
CA LEU A 278 -4.59 15.00 3.99
C LEU A 278 -6.03 14.90 3.48
N PRO A 279 -6.86 15.94 3.70
CA PRO A 279 -8.24 15.94 3.23
C PRO A 279 -8.27 15.88 1.69
N ARG A 280 -9.03 14.93 1.13
CA ARG A 280 -9.13 14.71 -0.32
C ARG A 280 -10.50 14.23 -0.72
N GLU A 281 -10.88 14.62 -1.92
CA GLU A 281 -12.00 14.04 -2.63
C GLU A 281 -11.50 12.92 -3.54
N LYS A 282 -12.28 11.85 -3.65
CA LYS A 282 -11.95 10.74 -4.56
C LYS A 282 -12.06 11.23 -6.01
N ILE A 283 -10.98 11.04 -6.78
CA ILE A 283 -10.98 11.37 -8.21
C ILE A 283 -11.47 10.15 -8.99
N GLU A 284 -12.59 10.34 -9.68
CA GLU A 284 -13.17 9.35 -10.60
C GLU A 284 -12.93 9.82 -12.03
N ILE A 285 -12.44 8.94 -12.88
CA ILE A 285 -12.17 9.19 -14.31
C ILE A 285 -12.96 8.19 -15.17
N ASP A 286 -13.18 8.55 -16.43
CA ASP A 286 -13.80 7.63 -17.42
C ASP A 286 -12.79 6.57 -17.86
N MET A 287 -12.73 5.47 -17.10
CA MET A 287 -11.84 4.34 -17.38
C MET A 287 -12.10 3.70 -18.75
N GLU A 288 -13.33 3.75 -19.25
CA GLU A 288 -13.65 3.21 -20.58
C GLU A 288 -13.11 4.12 -21.69
N ALA A 289 -13.25 5.43 -21.58
CA ALA A 289 -12.69 6.38 -22.53
C ALA A 289 -11.16 6.28 -22.58
N VAL A 290 -10.50 6.24 -21.42
CA VAL A 290 -9.05 6.01 -21.33
C VAL A 290 -8.67 4.67 -21.95
N GLY A 291 -9.42 3.61 -21.67
CA GLY A 291 -9.19 2.28 -22.25
C GLY A 291 -9.33 2.26 -23.77
N ARG A 292 -10.34 2.95 -24.33
CA ARG A 292 -10.48 3.11 -25.80
C ARG A 292 -9.30 3.85 -26.42
N LEU A 293 -8.74 4.84 -25.73
CA LEU A 293 -7.59 5.60 -26.20
C LEU A 293 -6.32 4.75 -26.26
N LEU A 294 -6.05 3.93 -25.25
CA LEU A 294 -4.72 3.35 -24.99
C LEU A 294 -4.60 1.87 -25.39
N ARG A 295 -5.71 1.12 -25.39
CA ARG A 295 -5.68 -0.33 -25.68
C ARG A 295 -5.15 -0.63 -27.07
N GLY A 296 -4.17 -1.54 -27.15
CA GLY A 296 -3.57 -1.97 -28.41
C GLY A 296 -2.76 -0.88 -29.11
N GLN A 297 -2.38 0.20 -28.42
CA GLN A 297 -1.61 1.31 -28.99
C GLN A 297 -0.12 1.22 -28.63
N ARG A 298 0.71 1.85 -29.49
CA ARG A 298 2.13 2.06 -29.22
C ARG A 298 2.30 3.39 -28.48
N ILE A 299 2.82 3.35 -27.26
CA ILE A 299 2.85 4.49 -26.36
C ILE A 299 4.29 4.75 -25.91
N LEU A 300 4.75 5.98 -26.11
CA LEU A 300 6.04 6.47 -25.62
C LEU A 300 5.82 7.27 -24.33
N ILE A 301 6.60 6.96 -23.30
CA ILE A 301 6.65 7.73 -22.05
C ILE A 301 8.08 8.20 -21.86
N THR A 302 8.31 9.52 -21.88
CA THR A 302 9.60 10.10 -21.52
C THR A 302 9.63 10.45 -20.05
N GLY A 303 10.81 10.39 -19.41
CA GLY A 303 10.90 10.51 -17.95
C GLY A 303 10.25 9.33 -17.23
N ALA A 304 10.29 8.14 -17.87
CA ALA A 304 9.57 6.94 -17.42
C ALA A 304 10.01 6.42 -16.05
N ALA A 305 11.22 6.76 -15.61
CA ALA A 305 11.75 6.40 -14.31
C ALA A 305 11.49 7.46 -13.21
N GLY A 306 10.93 8.62 -13.59
CA GLY A 306 10.51 9.66 -12.65
C GLY A 306 9.25 9.28 -11.88
N SER A 307 8.92 10.05 -10.83
CA SER A 307 7.74 9.79 -9.98
C SER A 307 6.42 9.80 -10.76
N ILE A 308 6.24 10.75 -11.69
CA ILE A 308 5.05 10.82 -12.54
C ILE A 308 5.14 9.78 -13.66
N GLY A 309 6.26 9.74 -14.40
CA GLY A 309 6.43 8.79 -15.50
C GLY A 309 6.27 7.34 -15.08
N GLY A 310 6.88 6.93 -13.95
CA GLY A 310 6.75 5.57 -13.43
C GLY A 310 5.33 5.19 -13.00
N GLU A 311 4.56 6.14 -12.47
CA GLU A 311 3.14 5.90 -12.18
C GLU A 311 2.30 5.86 -13.46
N MET A 312 2.61 6.73 -14.45
CA MET A 312 1.99 6.64 -15.78
C MET A 312 2.22 5.27 -16.43
N VAL A 313 3.44 4.72 -16.31
CA VAL A 313 3.75 3.36 -16.79
C VAL A 313 2.82 2.34 -16.15
N ARG A 314 2.64 2.37 -14.81
CA ARG A 314 1.75 1.44 -14.09
C ARG A 314 0.30 1.55 -14.56
N GLN A 315 -0.21 2.78 -14.65
CA GLN A 315 -1.61 3.01 -15.01
C GLN A 315 -1.86 2.65 -16.48
N ILE A 316 -1.00 3.06 -17.39
CA ILE A 316 -1.14 2.76 -18.83
C ILE A 316 -1.01 1.25 -19.08
N ALA A 317 -0.12 0.55 -18.37
CA ALA A 317 0.03 -0.90 -18.51
C ALA A 317 -1.27 -1.66 -18.20
N SER A 318 -2.10 -1.16 -17.28
CA SER A 318 -3.39 -1.80 -16.95
C SER A 318 -4.42 -1.79 -18.10
N PHE A 319 -4.22 -0.93 -19.11
CA PHE A 319 -5.09 -0.85 -20.29
C PHE A 319 -4.64 -1.72 -21.46
N ALA A 320 -3.65 -2.60 -21.27
CA ALA A 320 -3.13 -3.52 -22.28
C ALA A 320 -2.74 -2.83 -23.61
N PRO A 321 -1.75 -1.91 -23.62
CA PRO A 321 -1.19 -1.34 -24.83
C PRO A 321 -0.47 -2.44 -25.64
N ASP A 322 -0.33 -2.24 -26.96
CA ASP A 322 0.45 -3.13 -27.84
C ASP A 322 1.96 -3.04 -27.49
N ARG A 323 2.44 -1.81 -27.25
CA ARG A 323 3.85 -1.57 -26.95
C ARG A 323 4.02 -0.35 -26.03
N LEU A 324 4.87 -0.51 -25.02
CA LEU A 324 5.35 0.60 -24.18
C LEU A 324 6.82 0.90 -24.49
N ILE A 325 7.10 2.14 -24.86
CA ILE A 325 8.45 2.65 -25.11
C ILE A 325 8.79 3.59 -23.93
N LEU A 326 9.67 3.15 -23.05
CA LEU A 326 9.97 3.78 -21.77
C LEU A 326 11.36 4.41 -21.83
N VAL A 327 11.41 5.73 -21.94
CA VAL A 327 12.66 6.49 -22.12
C VAL A 327 12.98 7.28 -20.87
N ASP A 328 14.20 7.13 -20.37
CA ASP A 328 14.77 7.95 -19.31
C ASP A 328 16.29 7.99 -19.44
N GLN A 329 16.93 9.08 -18.99
CA GLN A 329 18.40 9.17 -18.93
C GLN A 329 18.99 8.50 -17.68
N ALA A 330 18.18 8.30 -16.62
CA ALA A 330 18.58 7.71 -15.37
C ALA A 330 18.50 6.16 -15.45
N GLU A 331 19.64 5.50 -15.68
CA GLU A 331 19.71 4.04 -15.90
C GLU A 331 19.14 3.25 -14.73
N THR A 332 19.62 3.50 -13.52
CA THR A 332 19.26 2.71 -12.32
C THR A 332 17.76 2.75 -12.01
N PRO A 333 17.09 3.92 -11.92
CA PRO A 333 15.64 3.94 -11.74
C PRO A 333 14.87 3.32 -12.93
N LEU A 334 15.41 3.41 -14.16
CA LEU A 334 14.79 2.77 -15.32
C LEU A 334 14.90 1.25 -15.26
N HIS A 335 15.97 0.71 -14.68
CA HIS A 335 16.11 -0.70 -14.39
C HIS A 335 15.03 -1.20 -13.43
N ASP A 336 14.70 -0.43 -12.38
CA ASP A 336 13.61 -0.76 -11.46
C ASP A 336 12.26 -0.84 -12.19
N ILE A 337 12.00 0.08 -13.13
CA ILE A 337 10.80 0.03 -13.99
C ILE A 337 10.81 -1.25 -14.85
N ARG A 338 11.95 -1.64 -15.41
CA ARG A 338 12.10 -2.88 -16.18
C ARG A 338 11.76 -4.12 -15.34
N LEU A 339 12.26 -4.18 -14.10
CA LEU A 339 11.97 -5.29 -13.18
C LEU A 339 10.49 -5.33 -12.80
N MET A 340 9.89 -4.17 -12.56
CA MET A 340 8.46 -4.04 -12.30
C MET A 340 7.63 -4.56 -13.48
N MET A 341 7.94 -4.14 -14.71
CA MET A 341 7.23 -4.62 -15.91
C MET A 341 7.35 -6.14 -16.08
N ALA A 342 8.56 -6.69 -15.89
CA ALA A 342 8.79 -8.13 -15.99
C ALA A 342 8.06 -8.95 -14.90
N ARG A 343 7.82 -8.36 -13.72
CA ARG A 343 7.10 -9.01 -12.63
C ARG A 343 5.59 -8.91 -12.78
N ASP A 344 5.08 -7.71 -13.05
CA ASP A 344 3.66 -7.37 -12.88
C ASP A 344 2.90 -7.40 -14.23
N TRP A 345 3.57 -7.15 -15.37
CA TRP A 345 2.96 -7.07 -16.73
C TRP A 345 3.77 -7.81 -17.80
N ARG A 346 3.93 -9.12 -17.61
CA ARG A 346 4.77 -9.97 -18.49
C ARG A 346 4.29 -10.05 -19.95
N ASP A 347 3.00 -9.84 -20.16
CA ASP A 347 2.37 -9.96 -21.49
C ASP A 347 2.46 -8.66 -22.31
N ILE A 348 3.01 -7.57 -21.74
CA ILE A 348 3.16 -6.30 -22.42
C ILE A 348 4.58 -6.18 -23.00
N ASN A 349 4.66 -5.82 -24.27
CA ASN A 349 5.92 -5.51 -24.95
C ASN A 349 6.46 -4.16 -24.44
N ALA A 350 7.30 -4.17 -23.41
CA ALA A 350 7.91 -2.98 -22.84
C ALA A 350 9.39 -2.87 -23.20
N TYR A 351 9.76 -1.76 -23.82
CA TYR A 351 11.12 -1.40 -24.20
C TYR A 351 11.63 -0.31 -23.26
N THR A 352 12.61 -0.62 -22.43
CA THR A 352 13.27 0.36 -21.55
C THR A 352 14.54 0.85 -22.23
N LEU A 353 14.60 2.14 -22.57
CA LEU A 353 15.64 2.74 -23.39
C LEU A 353 16.31 3.88 -22.61
N VAL A 354 17.59 3.72 -22.31
CA VAL A 354 18.39 4.80 -21.70
C VAL A 354 18.74 5.80 -22.79
N ALA A 355 18.15 6.99 -22.71
CA ALA A 355 18.38 8.07 -23.68
C ALA A 355 18.09 9.44 -23.07
N ASP A 356 18.84 10.43 -23.50
CA ASP A 356 18.59 11.84 -23.26
C ASP A 356 17.62 12.36 -24.34
N ILE A 357 16.54 13.02 -23.91
CA ILE A 357 15.52 13.59 -24.80
C ILE A 357 16.06 14.71 -25.70
N ALA A 358 17.11 15.39 -25.29
CA ALA A 358 17.79 16.42 -26.08
C ALA A 358 18.71 15.83 -27.16
N ASN A 359 19.04 14.53 -27.10
CA ASN A 359 19.80 13.85 -28.15
C ASN A 359 18.90 13.51 -29.35
N LYS A 360 18.81 14.46 -30.28
CA LYS A 360 17.93 14.38 -31.46
C LYS A 360 18.15 13.11 -32.28
N SER A 361 19.39 12.71 -32.55
CA SER A 361 19.67 11.52 -33.36
C SER A 361 19.19 10.24 -32.69
N ARG A 362 19.44 10.10 -31.37
CA ARG A 362 18.98 8.94 -30.62
C ARG A 362 17.46 8.87 -30.50
N MET A 363 16.82 10.00 -30.25
CA MET A 363 15.35 10.07 -30.21
C MET A 363 14.72 9.79 -31.57
N GLU A 364 15.35 10.24 -32.65
CA GLU A 364 14.88 9.96 -34.01
C GLU A 364 14.95 8.46 -34.35
N GLU A 365 16.03 7.76 -33.97
CA GLU A 365 16.10 6.29 -34.08
C GLU A 365 14.92 5.63 -33.35
N ILE A 366 14.64 6.03 -32.11
CA ILE A 366 13.54 5.49 -31.29
C ILE A 366 12.19 5.73 -31.97
N PHE A 367 11.93 6.94 -32.45
CA PHE A 367 10.66 7.26 -33.13
C PHE A 367 10.51 6.52 -34.45
N SER A 368 11.59 6.39 -35.23
CA SER A 368 11.56 5.69 -36.54
C SER A 368 11.28 4.18 -36.37
N GLU A 369 11.88 3.55 -35.34
CA GLU A 369 11.71 2.13 -35.05
C GLU A 369 10.34 1.81 -34.46
N HIS A 370 9.90 2.60 -33.48
CA HIS A 370 8.73 2.26 -32.68
C HIS A 370 7.43 2.95 -33.14
N ARG A 371 7.53 4.10 -33.80
CA ARG A 371 6.40 4.90 -34.32
C ARG A 371 5.25 5.03 -33.31
N PRO A 372 5.47 5.71 -32.16
CA PRO A 372 4.47 5.81 -31.11
C PRO A 372 3.23 6.56 -31.61
N ALA A 373 2.05 5.98 -31.35
CA ALA A 373 0.78 6.63 -31.65
C ALA A 373 0.42 7.69 -30.60
N TYR A 374 0.91 7.50 -29.36
CA TYR A 374 0.71 8.42 -28.25
C TYR A 374 2.04 8.67 -27.53
N VAL A 375 2.26 9.92 -27.12
CA VAL A 375 3.43 10.35 -26.33
C VAL A 375 2.95 11.00 -25.05
N PHE A 376 3.43 10.50 -23.90
CA PHE A 376 3.30 11.15 -22.60
C PHE A 376 4.67 11.70 -22.20
N HIS A 377 4.80 13.01 -22.23
CA HIS A 377 6.07 13.70 -22.03
C HIS A 377 6.20 14.19 -20.59
N ALA A 378 6.83 13.36 -19.72
CA ALA A 378 7.06 13.66 -18.31
C ALA A 378 8.53 13.98 -17.98
N ALA A 379 9.43 13.89 -18.95
CA ALA A 379 10.83 14.23 -18.77
C ALA A 379 11.02 15.74 -18.58
N ALA A 380 11.61 16.15 -17.47
CA ALA A 380 12.01 17.53 -17.21
C ALA A 380 12.92 17.61 -15.97
N TYR A 381 13.83 18.58 -15.94
CA TYR A 381 14.47 19.01 -14.70
C TYR A 381 13.51 19.91 -13.92
N LYS A 382 13.25 19.57 -12.65
CA LYS A 382 12.18 20.17 -11.85
C LYS A 382 12.63 20.93 -10.59
N HIS A 383 13.89 20.76 -10.18
CA HIS A 383 14.40 21.36 -8.94
C HIS A 383 14.78 22.82 -9.17
N VAL A 384 13.97 23.74 -8.60
CA VAL A 384 14.16 25.19 -8.78
C VAL A 384 15.59 25.65 -8.45
N PRO A 385 16.18 25.35 -7.26
CA PRO A 385 17.52 25.83 -6.96
C PRO A 385 18.58 25.33 -7.96
N MET A 386 18.46 24.07 -8.40
CA MET A 386 19.41 23.50 -9.36
C MET A 386 19.35 24.21 -10.72
N MET A 387 18.14 24.58 -11.15
CA MET A 387 17.96 25.27 -12.44
C MET A 387 18.31 26.76 -12.36
N GLU A 388 18.16 27.39 -11.20
CA GLU A 388 18.67 28.74 -10.95
C GLU A 388 20.20 28.79 -11.06
N ASP A 389 20.89 27.75 -10.60
CA ASP A 389 22.35 27.64 -10.70
C ASP A 389 22.82 27.16 -12.08
N ASN A 390 21.93 26.54 -12.87
CA ASN A 390 22.29 25.93 -14.17
C ASN A 390 21.24 26.24 -15.26
N PRO A 391 21.05 27.49 -15.68
CA PRO A 391 20.07 27.85 -16.69
C PRO A 391 20.29 27.15 -18.04
N CYS A 392 21.54 26.94 -18.47
CA CYS A 392 21.86 26.24 -19.71
C CYS A 392 21.30 24.81 -19.72
N GLU A 393 21.38 24.09 -18.60
CA GLU A 393 20.82 22.73 -18.47
C GLU A 393 19.31 22.73 -18.51
N SER A 394 18.67 23.77 -17.92
CA SER A 394 17.22 23.95 -17.99
C SER A 394 16.75 24.18 -19.44
N VAL A 395 17.45 24.99 -20.20
CA VAL A 395 17.18 25.25 -21.62
C VAL A 395 17.41 23.98 -22.46
N GLY A 396 18.55 23.33 -22.30
CA GLY A 396 18.90 22.12 -23.06
C GLY A 396 17.93 20.99 -22.84
N ASN A 397 17.69 20.64 -21.59
CA ASN A 397 16.80 19.49 -21.28
C ASN A 397 15.31 19.84 -21.41
N ASN A 398 14.85 20.93 -20.78
CA ASN A 398 13.41 21.21 -20.76
C ASN A 398 12.94 21.81 -22.08
N VAL A 399 13.60 22.83 -22.62
CA VAL A 399 13.15 23.54 -23.83
C VAL A 399 13.51 22.77 -25.09
N ASP A 400 14.83 22.53 -25.33
CA ASP A 400 15.26 21.85 -26.55
C ASP A 400 14.83 20.38 -26.58
N GLY A 401 14.92 19.67 -25.44
CA GLY A 401 14.42 18.31 -25.33
C GLY A 401 12.93 18.19 -25.63
N THR A 402 12.09 19.10 -25.12
CA THR A 402 10.64 19.13 -25.46
C THR A 402 10.44 19.39 -26.94
N ARG A 403 11.16 20.34 -27.52
CA ARG A 403 11.11 20.63 -28.97
C ARG A 403 11.47 19.39 -29.80
N VAL A 404 12.57 18.73 -29.49
CA VAL A 404 13.00 17.51 -30.21
C VAL A 404 11.90 16.44 -30.18
N ILE A 405 11.33 16.17 -29.01
CA ILE A 405 10.27 15.13 -28.89
C ILE A 405 9.00 15.55 -29.65
N ALA A 406 8.60 16.83 -29.57
CA ALA A 406 7.43 17.35 -30.26
C ALA A 406 7.57 17.31 -31.80
N ASP A 407 8.72 17.74 -32.33
CA ASP A 407 9.03 17.70 -33.76
C ASP A 407 9.04 16.27 -34.31
N LEU A 408 9.64 15.33 -33.56
CA LEU A 408 9.65 13.92 -33.93
C LEU A 408 8.24 13.30 -33.85
N ALA A 409 7.41 13.72 -32.88
CA ALA A 409 6.01 13.30 -32.81
C ALA A 409 5.24 13.69 -34.08
N VAL A 410 5.41 14.94 -34.56
CA VAL A 410 4.81 15.40 -35.82
C VAL A 410 5.38 14.61 -37.01
N LYS A 411 6.70 14.53 -37.14
CA LYS A 411 7.41 13.87 -38.22
C LYS A 411 7.00 12.40 -38.40
N TYR A 412 6.77 11.68 -37.30
CA TYR A 412 6.44 10.25 -37.30
C TYR A 412 4.95 9.94 -37.15
N GLY A 413 4.09 10.97 -37.22
CA GLY A 413 2.64 10.83 -37.26
C GLY A 413 2.01 10.37 -35.93
N THR A 414 2.59 10.80 -34.80
CA THR A 414 1.96 10.65 -33.49
C THR A 414 0.61 11.34 -33.46
N ARG A 415 -0.44 10.65 -33.02
CA ARG A 415 -1.79 11.21 -33.00
C ARG A 415 -1.98 12.21 -31.88
N LYS A 416 -1.44 11.91 -30.68
CA LYS A 416 -1.58 12.79 -29.53
C LYS A 416 -0.31 12.85 -28.71
N PHE A 417 0.05 14.04 -28.30
CA PHE A 417 1.18 14.37 -27.44
C PHE A 417 0.64 15.03 -26.17
N VAL A 418 0.83 14.40 -25.00
CA VAL A 418 0.41 14.94 -23.72
C VAL A 418 1.65 15.41 -22.95
N MET A 419 1.77 16.73 -22.78
CA MET A 419 2.87 17.35 -22.04
C MET A 419 2.49 17.57 -20.58
N ILE A 420 3.37 17.16 -19.68
CA ILE A 420 3.23 17.44 -18.25
C ILE A 420 3.93 18.77 -17.94
N SER A 421 3.16 19.71 -17.41
CA SER A 421 3.61 21.02 -16.95
C SER A 421 3.34 21.22 -15.45
N THR A 422 3.50 22.43 -14.95
CA THR A 422 3.48 22.75 -13.52
C THR A 422 2.81 24.12 -13.28
N ASP A 423 2.30 24.31 -12.06
CA ASP A 423 1.87 25.61 -11.53
C ASP A 423 2.96 26.70 -11.60
N LYS A 424 4.24 26.30 -11.55
CA LYS A 424 5.38 27.21 -11.60
C LYS A 424 5.63 27.84 -12.97
N ALA A 425 4.98 27.33 -14.03
CA ALA A 425 4.97 27.93 -15.35
C ALA A 425 4.06 29.18 -15.43
N VAL A 426 3.21 29.39 -14.41
CA VAL A 426 2.30 30.54 -14.30
C VAL A 426 3.03 31.68 -13.58
N ASN A 427 3.08 32.88 -14.19
CA ASN A 427 3.83 34.01 -13.65
C ASN A 427 5.19 33.57 -13.08
N PRO A 428 6.08 32.98 -13.90
CA PRO A 428 7.26 32.30 -13.38
C PRO A 428 8.16 33.26 -12.62
N THR A 429 8.69 32.79 -11.46
CA THR A 429 9.65 33.55 -10.65
C THR A 429 11.03 32.93 -10.64
N ASN A 430 11.23 31.91 -11.46
CA ASN A 430 12.44 31.13 -11.53
C ASN A 430 12.65 30.54 -12.92
N VAL A 431 13.92 30.17 -13.20
CA VAL A 431 14.37 29.61 -14.47
C VAL A 431 13.60 28.33 -14.84
N MET A 432 13.39 27.43 -13.88
CA MET A 432 12.67 26.16 -14.12
C MET A 432 11.23 26.42 -14.58
N GLY A 433 10.49 27.27 -13.86
CA GLY A 433 9.11 27.65 -14.22
C GLY A 433 9.06 28.33 -15.60
N CYS A 434 10.00 29.25 -15.88
CA CYS A 434 10.10 29.90 -17.17
C CYS A 434 10.39 28.91 -18.31
N SER A 435 11.31 27.95 -18.11
CA SER A 435 11.61 26.92 -19.11
C SER A 435 10.37 26.08 -19.45
N LYS A 436 9.54 25.73 -18.46
CA LYS A 436 8.28 25.00 -18.69
C LYS A 436 7.24 25.86 -19.41
N ARG A 437 7.20 27.18 -19.12
CA ARG A 437 6.33 28.10 -19.85
C ARG A 437 6.74 28.20 -21.33
N ILE A 438 8.03 28.26 -21.64
CA ILE A 438 8.53 28.23 -23.02
C ILE A 438 8.12 26.93 -23.71
N CYS A 439 8.18 25.77 -23.03
CA CYS A 439 7.68 24.51 -23.57
C CYS A 439 6.17 24.57 -23.92
N GLU A 440 5.35 25.16 -23.03
CA GLU A 440 3.93 25.35 -23.29
C GLU A 440 3.68 26.22 -24.53
N ILE A 441 4.39 27.35 -24.63
CA ILE A 441 4.32 28.27 -25.77
C ILE A 441 4.66 27.51 -27.06
N TYR A 442 5.74 26.72 -27.05
CA TYR A 442 6.16 25.94 -28.21
C TYR A 442 5.10 24.94 -28.68
N VAL A 443 4.65 24.06 -27.80
CA VAL A 443 3.71 23.01 -28.20
C VAL A 443 2.34 23.57 -28.61
N GLN A 444 1.90 24.71 -28.04
CA GLN A 444 0.68 25.39 -28.44
C GLN A 444 0.80 26.05 -29.80
N SER A 445 1.91 26.77 -30.06
CA SER A 445 2.14 27.40 -31.36
C SER A 445 2.29 26.36 -32.49
N LEU A 446 2.92 25.21 -32.19
CA LEU A 446 3.05 24.09 -33.13
C LEU A 446 1.68 23.46 -33.42
N ASP A 447 0.84 23.21 -32.39
CA ASP A 447 -0.53 22.69 -32.59
C ASP A 447 -1.37 23.63 -33.47
N LYS A 448 -1.26 24.94 -33.22
CA LYS A 448 -1.95 25.95 -34.02
C LYS A 448 -1.45 25.94 -35.46
N ALA A 449 -0.14 25.90 -35.70
CA ALA A 449 0.45 25.85 -37.03
C ALA A 449 0.02 24.60 -37.81
N ILE A 450 -0.14 23.46 -37.14
CA ILE A 450 -0.69 22.24 -37.76
C ILE A 450 -2.16 22.44 -38.14
N LYS A 451 -2.98 22.99 -37.25
CA LYS A 451 -4.41 23.24 -37.52
C LYS A 451 -4.64 24.24 -38.64
N GLU A 452 -3.80 25.23 -38.78
CA GLU A 452 -3.83 26.24 -39.83
C GLU A 452 -3.19 25.76 -41.15
N GLY A 453 -2.58 24.56 -41.15
CA GLY A 453 -1.92 23.97 -42.33
C GLY A 453 -0.57 24.57 -42.66
N HIS A 454 0.05 25.32 -41.79
CA HIS A 454 1.42 25.86 -41.94
C HIS A 454 2.47 24.78 -41.71
N VAL A 455 2.17 23.79 -40.86
CA VAL A 455 3.00 22.61 -40.59
C VAL A 455 2.17 21.36 -40.97
N GLU A 456 2.75 20.50 -41.77
CA GLU A 456 2.12 19.22 -42.13
C GLU A 456 2.20 18.26 -40.96
N GLY A 457 1.05 17.79 -40.46
CA GLY A 457 1.00 16.87 -39.35
C GLY A 457 -0.43 16.55 -38.89
N VAL A 458 -0.54 15.54 -38.03
CA VAL A 458 -1.82 15.08 -37.46
C VAL A 458 -1.82 15.12 -35.93
N THR A 459 -0.72 15.56 -35.33
CA THR A 459 -0.47 15.50 -33.90
C THR A 459 -1.29 16.57 -33.16
N GLN A 460 -2.06 16.14 -32.17
CA GLN A 460 -2.77 17.00 -31.23
C GLN A 460 -1.92 17.17 -29.97
N PHE A 461 -1.61 18.39 -29.61
CA PHE A 461 -0.81 18.73 -28.43
C PHE A 461 -1.71 19.12 -27.27
N VAL A 462 -1.61 18.41 -26.16
CA VAL A 462 -2.34 18.65 -24.92
C VAL A 462 -1.35 18.92 -23.80
N THR A 463 -1.56 20.00 -23.06
CA THR A 463 -0.74 20.34 -21.90
C THR A 463 -1.55 20.17 -20.61
N THR A 464 -0.91 19.68 -19.55
CA THR A 464 -1.53 19.54 -18.23
C THR A 464 -0.72 20.29 -17.18
N ARG A 465 -1.37 21.16 -16.39
CA ARG A 465 -0.78 21.92 -15.28
C ARG A 465 -1.33 21.43 -13.96
N PHE A 466 -0.45 21.12 -13.03
CA PHE A 466 -0.80 20.83 -11.64
C PHE A 466 0.34 21.22 -10.70
N GLY A 467 0.03 21.37 -9.42
CA GLY A 467 0.98 21.76 -8.38
C GLY A 467 1.84 20.61 -7.86
N ASN A 468 2.22 20.67 -6.58
CA ASN A 468 3.10 19.67 -6.02
C ASN A 468 2.40 18.32 -5.88
N VAL A 469 3.16 17.24 -6.11
CA VAL A 469 2.69 15.88 -5.86
C VAL A 469 3.37 15.30 -4.62
N LEU A 470 2.58 14.60 -3.80
CA LEU A 470 3.03 14.02 -2.55
C LEU A 470 3.98 12.85 -2.78
N GLY A 471 5.03 12.76 -1.98
CA GLY A 471 5.95 11.62 -2.00
C GLY A 471 6.86 11.55 -3.22
N SER A 472 6.89 12.58 -4.09
CA SER A 472 7.81 12.60 -5.23
C SER A 472 9.26 12.76 -4.77
N ASN A 473 10.20 12.16 -5.55
CA ASN A 473 11.62 12.21 -5.26
C ASN A 473 12.13 13.66 -5.09
N GLY A 474 12.88 13.91 -4.00
CA GLY A 474 13.42 15.22 -3.65
C GLY A 474 12.36 16.24 -3.20
N SER A 475 11.12 15.85 -2.92
CA SER A 475 10.09 16.73 -2.39
C SER A 475 10.18 16.90 -0.87
N VAL A 476 9.35 17.79 -0.32
CA VAL A 476 9.37 18.19 1.09
C VAL A 476 9.12 17.02 2.06
N ILE A 477 8.25 16.06 1.70
CA ILE A 477 7.90 14.94 2.59
C ILE A 477 9.06 13.96 2.80
N PRO A 478 9.74 13.45 1.76
CA PRO A 478 10.97 12.67 1.95
C PRO A 478 12.05 13.40 2.75
N LEU A 479 12.24 14.70 2.49
CA LEU A 479 13.20 15.52 3.24
C LEU A 479 12.84 15.58 4.74
N PHE A 480 11.59 15.88 5.08
CA PHE A 480 11.14 15.94 6.47
C PHE A 480 11.27 14.57 7.15
N ARG A 481 10.91 13.49 6.46
CA ARG A 481 11.06 12.11 6.98
C ARG A 481 12.52 11.80 7.31
N GLU A 482 13.45 12.18 6.46
CA GLU A 482 14.89 12.02 6.70
C GLU A 482 15.37 12.87 7.88
N GLN A 483 14.98 14.15 7.94
CA GLN A 483 15.36 15.06 9.04
C GLN A 483 14.80 14.58 10.38
N ILE A 484 13.56 14.13 10.43
CA ILE A 484 12.94 13.56 11.65
C ILE A 484 13.68 12.29 12.07
N ALA A 485 14.01 11.40 11.14
CA ALA A 485 14.75 10.17 11.43
C ALA A 485 16.15 10.44 12.00
N LYS A 486 16.77 11.57 11.61
CA LYS A 486 18.07 12.04 12.13
C LYS A 486 17.96 12.82 13.47
N GLY A 487 16.76 13.01 14.01
CA GLY A 487 16.54 13.77 15.24
C GLY A 487 16.36 15.28 15.04
N GLY A 488 16.17 15.75 13.83
CA GLY A 488 15.93 17.15 13.46
C GLY A 488 17.20 18.00 13.26
N PRO A 489 17.08 19.33 13.14
CA PRO A 489 15.82 20.05 13.02
C PRO A 489 15.11 19.82 11.68
N VAL A 490 13.77 19.96 11.65
CA VAL A 490 13.00 20.02 10.40
C VAL A 490 13.08 21.44 9.84
N THR A 491 13.51 21.59 8.59
CA THR A 491 13.75 22.90 7.98
C THR A 491 12.57 23.31 7.10
N VAL A 492 11.97 24.46 7.40
CA VAL A 492 10.88 25.10 6.63
C VAL A 492 11.38 26.46 6.13
N THR A 493 11.11 26.81 4.88
CA THR A 493 11.65 28.04 4.28
C THR A 493 10.96 29.30 4.81
N HIS A 494 9.65 29.27 5.09
CA HIS A 494 8.92 30.40 5.66
C HIS A 494 7.71 29.93 6.49
N PRO A 495 7.35 30.58 7.60
CA PRO A 495 6.21 30.17 8.43
C PRO A 495 4.87 30.17 7.69
N ASP A 496 4.68 31.09 6.73
CA ASP A 496 3.42 31.24 6.00
C ASP A 496 3.42 30.60 4.62
N ILE A 497 4.46 29.84 4.27
CA ILE A 497 4.52 29.17 2.97
C ILE A 497 3.41 28.13 2.85
N ILE A 498 2.65 28.21 1.75
CA ILE A 498 1.60 27.25 1.44
C ILE A 498 1.90 26.56 0.10
N ARG A 499 1.43 25.32 -0.01
CA ARG A 499 1.50 24.55 -1.27
C ARG A 499 0.22 23.75 -1.45
N PHE A 500 -0.15 23.58 -2.71
CA PHE A 500 -1.16 22.60 -3.09
C PHE A 500 -0.51 21.23 -3.21
N PHE A 501 -1.25 20.19 -2.82
CA PHE A 501 -0.77 18.82 -2.90
C PHE A 501 -1.82 17.89 -3.50
N MET A 502 -1.35 17.01 -4.38
CA MET A 502 -2.12 15.93 -4.98
C MET A 502 -1.33 14.62 -4.86
N LEU A 503 -2.00 13.47 -4.83
CA LEU A 503 -1.30 12.20 -4.96
C LEU A 503 -0.77 11.99 -6.38
N ILE A 504 0.37 11.31 -6.50
CA ILE A 504 0.91 10.94 -7.80
C ILE A 504 -0.10 10.12 -8.63
N PRO A 505 -0.78 9.06 -8.08
CA PRO A 505 -1.80 8.34 -8.83
C PRO A 505 -3.00 9.20 -9.26
N GLU A 506 -3.41 10.18 -8.44
CA GLU A 506 -4.49 11.11 -8.77
C GLU A 506 -4.11 12.03 -9.93
N ALA A 507 -2.92 12.62 -9.86
CA ALA A 507 -2.40 13.47 -10.94
C ALA A 507 -2.31 12.69 -12.26
N CYS A 508 -1.79 11.47 -12.23
CA CYS A 508 -1.69 10.62 -13.43
C CYS A 508 -3.06 10.26 -14.01
N ARG A 509 -4.07 9.97 -13.18
CA ARG A 509 -5.45 9.76 -13.67
C ARG A 509 -6.00 10.98 -14.39
N LEU A 510 -5.82 12.17 -13.82
CA LEU A 510 -6.27 13.41 -14.47
C LEU A 510 -5.50 13.72 -15.76
N VAL A 511 -4.21 13.35 -15.83
CA VAL A 511 -3.42 13.44 -17.09
C VAL A 511 -3.98 12.51 -18.16
N LEU A 512 -4.36 11.28 -17.80
CA LEU A 512 -5.00 10.35 -18.74
C LEU A 512 -6.36 10.86 -19.20
N GLU A 513 -7.17 11.38 -18.28
CA GLU A 513 -8.47 11.97 -18.59
C GLU A 513 -8.33 13.19 -19.52
N ALA A 514 -7.42 14.13 -19.20
CA ALA A 514 -7.10 15.26 -20.08
C ALA A 514 -6.64 14.80 -21.47
N GLY A 515 -5.86 13.72 -21.54
CA GLY A 515 -5.45 13.08 -22.78
C GLY A 515 -6.61 12.58 -23.61
N THR A 516 -7.71 12.12 -23.00
CA THR A 516 -8.93 11.69 -23.73
C THR A 516 -9.76 12.87 -24.20
N MET A 517 -9.89 13.92 -23.36
CA MET A 517 -10.72 15.10 -23.62
C MET A 517 -10.14 16.03 -24.66
N GLY A 518 -8.80 16.20 -24.69
CA GLY A 518 -8.13 17.22 -25.47
C GLY A 518 -8.26 16.99 -26.98
N ASN A 519 -8.43 18.07 -27.69
CA ASN A 519 -8.50 18.12 -29.16
C ASN A 519 -7.30 18.86 -29.78
N GLY A 520 -6.33 19.22 -28.94
CA GLY A 520 -5.10 19.95 -29.29
C GLY A 520 -5.15 21.44 -28.95
N GLY A 521 -4.04 21.99 -28.52
CA GLY A 521 -3.86 23.40 -28.13
C GLY A 521 -4.34 23.75 -26.75
N GLU A 522 -5.01 22.82 -26.01
CA GLU A 522 -5.52 23.09 -24.67
C GLU A 522 -4.44 22.98 -23.61
N ILE A 523 -4.54 23.84 -22.61
CA ILE A 523 -3.86 23.68 -21.32
C ILE A 523 -4.91 23.32 -20.28
N PHE A 524 -4.88 22.07 -19.83
CA PHE A 524 -5.73 21.59 -18.75
C PHE A 524 -5.10 21.89 -17.41
N VAL A 525 -5.88 22.53 -16.54
CA VAL A 525 -5.49 22.91 -15.19
C VAL A 525 -6.28 22.07 -14.19
N PHE A 526 -5.58 21.41 -13.29
CA PHE A 526 -6.22 20.55 -12.30
C PHE A 526 -6.55 21.30 -11.02
N ASP A 527 -7.76 21.07 -10.50
CA ASP A 527 -8.16 21.55 -9.18
C ASP A 527 -7.38 20.79 -8.10
N MET A 528 -6.49 21.50 -7.45
CA MET A 528 -5.59 20.96 -6.42
C MET A 528 -6.24 20.87 -5.02
N GLY A 529 -7.52 21.27 -4.89
CA GLY A 529 -8.21 21.30 -3.61
C GLY A 529 -7.70 22.40 -2.66
N LYS A 530 -7.68 22.10 -1.36
CA LYS A 530 -7.29 23.09 -0.34
C LYS A 530 -5.77 23.19 -0.20
N PRO A 531 -5.20 24.40 -0.11
CA PRO A 531 -3.78 24.58 0.14
C PRO A 531 -3.40 24.17 1.56
N VAL A 532 -2.16 23.70 1.73
CA VAL A 532 -1.61 23.23 3.00
C VAL A 532 -0.42 24.09 3.40
N ARG A 533 -0.40 24.58 4.66
CA ARG A 533 0.78 25.25 5.23
C ARG A 533 1.88 24.22 5.47
N ILE A 534 3.08 24.50 5.00
CA ILE A 534 4.21 23.55 5.12
C ILE A 534 4.63 23.37 6.58
N ILE A 535 4.47 24.39 7.43
CA ILE A 535 4.72 24.25 8.87
C ILE A 535 3.74 23.27 9.54
N ASP A 536 2.47 23.24 9.14
CA ASP A 536 1.49 22.33 9.71
C ASP A 536 1.76 20.89 9.25
N LEU A 537 2.20 20.74 8.00
CA LEU A 537 2.68 19.46 7.47
C LEU A 537 3.88 18.94 8.28
N ALA A 538 4.88 19.80 8.54
CA ALA A 538 6.06 19.45 9.34
C ALA A 538 5.68 18.99 10.75
N LYS A 539 4.83 19.75 11.44
CA LYS A 539 4.35 19.44 12.79
C LYS A 539 3.61 18.09 12.82
N ARG A 540 2.70 17.85 11.87
CA ARG A 540 1.97 16.57 11.76
C ARG A 540 2.90 15.40 11.51
N MET A 541 3.92 15.56 10.66
CA MET A 541 4.90 14.50 10.41
C MET A 541 5.75 14.18 11.65
N ILE A 542 6.16 15.19 12.42
CA ILE A 542 6.86 14.98 13.69
C ILE A 542 5.97 14.19 14.67
N GLN A 543 4.70 14.60 14.83
CA GLN A 543 3.73 13.91 15.68
C GLN A 543 3.53 12.44 15.27
N LEU A 544 3.28 12.17 13.98
CA LEU A 544 3.08 10.81 13.46
C LEU A 544 4.29 9.91 13.61
N SER A 545 5.50 10.48 13.58
CA SER A 545 6.74 9.72 13.78
C SER A 545 6.92 9.24 15.22
N GLY A 546 6.27 9.90 16.19
CA GLY A 546 6.49 9.71 17.61
C GLY A 546 7.84 10.26 18.11
N ALA A 547 8.55 11.03 17.27
CA ALA A 547 9.84 11.62 17.62
C ALA A 547 9.66 12.70 18.70
N LYS A 548 10.50 12.64 19.74
CA LYS A 548 10.53 13.63 20.82
C LYS A 548 11.68 14.61 20.56
N ASN A 549 11.45 15.88 20.89
CA ASN A 549 12.47 16.94 20.82
C ASN A 549 12.97 17.26 19.39
N VAL A 550 12.14 17.12 18.38
CA VAL A 550 12.44 17.57 17.01
C VAL A 550 11.90 18.99 16.83
N GLU A 551 12.78 19.95 16.60
CA GLU A 551 12.44 21.36 16.41
C GLU A 551 12.20 21.66 14.92
N VAL A 552 11.36 22.68 14.66
CA VAL A 552 11.19 23.26 13.32
C VAL A 552 12.05 24.54 13.26
N ARG A 553 12.91 24.64 12.20
CA ARG A 553 13.77 25.81 11.96
C ARG A 553 13.41 26.47 10.65
N PHE A 554 13.32 27.80 10.65
CA PHE A 554 13.07 28.60 9.45
C PHE A 554 14.42 28.98 8.78
N THR A 555 14.51 28.77 7.46
CA THR A 555 15.75 28.97 6.69
C THR A 555 15.74 30.20 5.78
N GLY A 556 14.58 30.86 5.60
CA GLY A 556 14.34 31.87 4.58
C GLY A 556 13.92 31.27 3.23
N LEU A 557 13.24 32.07 2.40
CA LEU A 557 12.87 31.66 1.05
C LEU A 557 14.11 31.46 0.19
N ARG A 558 14.07 30.45 -0.69
CA ARG A 558 15.14 30.14 -1.63
C ARG A 558 15.03 31.01 -2.89
N ALA A 559 16.10 31.05 -3.66
CA ALA A 559 16.09 31.71 -4.98
C ALA A 559 14.96 31.12 -5.85
N GLY A 560 14.14 32.00 -6.43
CA GLY A 560 13.01 31.63 -7.27
C GLY A 560 11.77 31.11 -6.54
N GLU A 561 11.78 30.99 -5.20
CA GLU A 561 10.66 30.41 -4.45
C GLU A 561 9.56 31.43 -4.20
N LYS A 562 8.29 31.06 -4.51
CA LYS A 562 7.09 31.83 -4.18
C LYS A 562 6.58 31.48 -2.79
N LEU A 563 6.04 32.48 -2.06
CA LEU A 563 5.30 32.24 -0.81
C LEU A 563 3.99 31.48 -1.07
N TYR A 564 3.30 31.84 -2.14
CA TYR A 564 2.04 31.24 -2.61
C TYR A 564 2.21 30.85 -4.08
N GLU A 565 1.84 29.62 -4.45
CA GLU A 565 1.82 29.19 -5.85
C GLU A 565 0.47 29.51 -6.48
N GLU A 566 0.50 29.90 -7.75
CA GLU A 566 -0.66 30.25 -8.55
C GLU A 566 -0.87 29.17 -9.60
N VAL A 567 -2.11 28.76 -9.81
CA VAL A 567 -2.46 27.74 -10.82
C VAL A 567 -2.85 28.41 -12.15
N LEU A 568 -3.26 29.68 -12.07
CA LEU A 568 -3.69 30.52 -13.18
C LEU A 568 -3.07 31.90 -13.06
N ASN A 569 -2.81 32.54 -14.20
CA ASN A 569 -2.44 33.94 -14.30
C ASN A 569 -3.71 34.82 -14.22
N ASP A 570 -3.57 36.09 -13.78
CA ASP A 570 -4.68 37.07 -13.70
C ASP A 570 -5.36 37.32 -15.07
N GLU A 571 -4.64 37.14 -16.17
CA GLU A 571 -5.12 37.25 -17.55
C GLU A 571 -5.73 35.97 -18.11
N GLU A 572 -5.51 34.81 -17.45
CA GLU A 572 -6.02 33.51 -17.90
C GLU A 572 -7.46 33.28 -17.46
N ILE A 573 -8.37 33.13 -18.43
CA ILE A 573 -9.75 32.77 -18.19
C ILE A 573 -9.87 31.24 -18.21
N THR A 574 -10.57 30.64 -17.25
CA THR A 574 -10.83 29.22 -17.27
C THR A 574 -12.18 28.89 -17.87
N LEU A 575 -12.21 27.88 -18.72
CA LEU A 575 -13.42 27.25 -19.22
C LEU A 575 -13.66 25.93 -18.46
N PRO A 576 -14.89 25.64 -18.06
CA PRO A 576 -15.21 24.36 -17.42
C PRO A 576 -15.11 23.21 -18.45
N THR A 577 -14.80 22.01 -17.96
CA THR A 577 -14.93 20.77 -18.72
C THR A 577 -16.07 19.93 -18.12
N PHE A 578 -16.35 18.76 -18.71
CA PHE A 578 -17.30 17.82 -18.10
C PHE A 578 -16.75 17.18 -16.80
N HIS A 579 -15.43 17.22 -16.60
CA HIS A 579 -14.82 16.71 -15.37
C HIS A 579 -14.63 17.83 -14.34
N PRO A 580 -15.21 17.72 -13.12
CA PRO A 580 -15.25 18.82 -12.15
C PRO A 580 -13.87 19.29 -11.67
N LYS A 581 -12.86 18.41 -11.73
CA LYS A 581 -11.49 18.70 -11.31
C LYS A 581 -10.56 19.17 -12.42
N ILE A 582 -11.07 19.31 -13.65
CA ILE A 582 -10.27 19.72 -14.82
C ILE A 582 -10.91 20.97 -15.44
N LYS A 583 -10.13 22.02 -15.62
CA LYS A 583 -10.51 23.25 -16.33
C LYS A 583 -9.55 23.47 -17.49
N ILE A 584 -9.99 24.22 -18.51
CA ILE A 584 -9.12 24.64 -19.62
C ILE A 584 -8.70 26.07 -19.35
N ALA A 585 -7.39 26.35 -19.36
CA ALA A 585 -6.87 27.70 -19.34
C ALA A 585 -6.85 28.27 -20.76
N LYS A 586 -7.47 29.43 -20.94
CA LYS A 586 -7.35 30.22 -22.17
C LYS A 586 -6.15 31.15 -22.02
N VAL A 587 -5.09 30.86 -22.77
CA VAL A 587 -3.84 31.58 -22.71
C VAL A 587 -3.62 32.42 -23.99
N ARG A 588 -2.65 33.34 -23.93
CA ARG A 588 -2.23 34.14 -25.11
C ARG A 588 -1.70 33.20 -26.19
N GLU A 589 -2.06 33.46 -27.44
CA GLU A 589 -1.57 32.77 -28.62
C GLU A 589 -0.25 33.39 -29.10
N TYR A 590 0.62 32.54 -29.63
CA TYR A 590 1.93 32.90 -30.14
C TYR A 590 2.07 32.47 -31.59
N ASP A 591 2.82 33.26 -32.39
CA ASP A 591 3.19 32.91 -33.74
C ASP A 591 4.29 31.85 -33.76
N TYR A 592 4.10 30.77 -34.53
CA TYR A 592 4.99 29.61 -34.50
C TYR A 592 6.39 29.92 -35.00
N ASP A 593 6.52 30.71 -36.11
CA ASP A 593 7.83 31.01 -36.70
C ASP A 593 8.67 31.90 -35.77
N THR A 594 8.01 32.87 -35.12
CA THR A 594 8.65 33.69 -34.10
C THR A 594 9.13 32.87 -32.92
N VAL A 595 8.31 31.94 -32.43
CA VAL A 595 8.67 31.04 -31.31
C VAL A 595 9.85 30.14 -31.67
N CYS A 596 9.89 29.62 -32.91
CA CYS A 596 11.01 28.80 -33.38
C CYS A 596 12.31 29.60 -33.41
N GLN A 597 12.31 30.85 -33.93
CA GLN A 597 13.47 31.71 -33.95
C GLN A 597 13.96 32.05 -32.53
N ASP A 598 13.05 32.39 -31.64
CA ASP A 598 13.35 32.69 -30.25
C ASP A 598 14.00 31.51 -29.51
N ILE A 599 13.49 30.27 -29.75
CA ILE A 599 14.06 29.07 -29.17
C ILE A 599 15.41 28.72 -29.77
N ASP A 600 15.58 28.88 -31.11
CA ASP A 600 16.90 28.67 -31.76
C ASP A 600 17.97 29.59 -31.19
N GLU A 601 17.63 30.86 -31.00
CA GLU A 601 18.50 31.83 -30.37
C GLU A 601 18.81 31.45 -28.91
N LEU A 602 17.80 31.10 -28.14
CA LEU A 602 17.94 30.69 -26.75
C LEU A 602 18.84 29.44 -26.59
N VAL A 603 18.63 28.42 -27.41
CA VAL A 603 19.44 27.19 -27.44
C VAL A 603 20.89 27.53 -27.89
N GLY A 604 21.05 28.46 -28.83
CA GLY A 604 22.34 28.96 -29.24
C GLY A 604 23.12 29.61 -28.09
N LEU A 605 22.44 30.46 -27.30
CA LEU A 605 22.99 31.06 -26.08
C LEU A 605 23.33 30.00 -25.01
N GLY A 606 22.54 28.95 -24.88
CA GLY A 606 22.84 27.83 -23.97
C GLY A 606 24.23 27.22 -24.18
N ARG A 607 24.73 27.22 -25.42
CA ARG A 607 26.08 26.71 -25.74
C ARG A 607 27.19 27.62 -25.23
N SER A 608 26.95 28.94 -25.11
CA SER A 608 27.92 29.90 -24.58
C SER A 608 28.10 29.84 -23.06
N ARG A 609 27.15 29.25 -22.35
CA ARG A 609 27.06 29.19 -20.87
C ARG A 609 27.09 30.57 -20.20
N ASP A 610 26.62 31.60 -20.89
CA ASP A 610 26.36 32.92 -20.30
C ASP A 610 25.00 32.94 -19.65
N ASP A 611 24.94 32.65 -18.35
CA ASP A 611 23.72 32.59 -17.57
C ASP A 611 22.87 33.86 -17.69
N MET A 612 23.52 35.05 -17.71
CA MET A 612 22.78 36.33 -17.78
C MET A 612 22.13 36.53 -19.13
N ALA A 613 22.84 36.20 -20.22
CA ALA A 613 22.29 36.26 -21.57
C ALA A 613 21.15 35.25 -21.76
N ILE A 614 21.32 34.00 -21.27
CA ILE A 614 20.29 32.97 -21.31
C ILE A 614 19.01 33.45 -20.61
N VAL A 615 19.12 33.88 -19.35
CA VAL A 615 17.95 34.32 -18.57
C VAL A 615 17.36 35.61 -19.13
N GLY A 616 18.16 36.51 -19.65
CA GLY A 616 17.70 37.72 -20.37
C GLY A 616 16.83 37.35 -21.58
N LYS A 617 17.27 36.37 -22.41
CA LYS A 617 16.45 35.86 -23.53
C LYS A 617 15.21 35.14 -23.06
N MET A 618 15.25 34.33 -21.98
CA MET A 618 14.07 33.70 -21.39
C MET A 618 13.03 34.75 -20.98
N LYS A 619 13.45 35.88 -20.38
CA LYS A 619 12.53 36.98 -20.00
C LYS A 619 11.97 37.71 -21.24
N ALA A 620 12.72 37.81 -22.33
CA ALA A 620 12.20 38.36 -23.58
C ALA A 620 11.11 37.49 -24.19
N ILE A 621 11.26 36.15 -24.14
CA ILE A 621 10.23 35.19 -24.63
C ILE A 621 9.00 35.15 -23.69
N VAL A 622 9.23 35.26 -22.38
CA VAL A 622 8.21 35.20 -21.34
C VAL A 622 8.20 36.48 -20.51
N PRO A 623 7.53 37.56 -20.96
CA PRO A 623 7.56 38.87 -20.29
C PRO A 623 7.04 38.84 -18.85
N GLU A 624 6.15 37.90 -18.51
CA GLU A 624 5.65 37.67 -17.16
C GLU A 624 6.67 37.03 -16.20
N PHE A 625 7.86 36.62 -16.69
CA PHE A 625 8.92 36.08 -15.85
C PHE A 625 9.58 37.20 -15.03
N LYS A 626 9.30 37.25 -13.74
CA LYS A 626 9.91 38.14 -12.76
C LYS A 626 10.66 37.33 -11.73
N SER A 627 12.00 37.45 -11.71
CA SER A 627 12.84 36.71 -10.76
C SER A 627 12.56 37.11 -9.31
N ARG A 628 12.65 36.18 -8.36
CA ARG A 628 12.52 36.48 -6.93
C ARG A 628 13.64 35.84 -6.13
N HIS A 629 14.29 36.61 -5.28
CA HIS A 629 15.42 36.14 -4.45
C HIS A 629 16.57 35.52 -5.26
N SER A 630 16.75 35.99 -6.50
CA SER A 630 17.70 35.44 -7.47
C SER A 630 18.65 36.49 -7.97
N LYS A 631 19.88 36.07 -8.35
CA LYS A 631 20.86 36.94 -9.03
C LYS A 631 20.34 37.59 -10.33
N TYR A 632 19.25 37.06 -10.87
CA TYR A 632 18.62 37.48 -12.12
C TYR A 632 17.57 38.59 -11.96
N GLU A 633 17.32 39.07 -10.73
CA GLU A 633 16.43 40.23 -10.49
C GLU A 633 16.95 41.49 -11.20
N VAL A 634 18.25 41.60 -11.39
CA VAL A 634 18.86 42.72 -12.13
C VAL A 634 18.39 42.82 -13.59
N LEU A 635 17.78 41.76 -14.12
CA LEU A 635 17.21 41.68 -15.46
C LEU A 635 15.69 41.98 -15.49
N ASP A 636 15.09 42.33 -14.38
CA ASP A 636 13.64 42.61 -14.24
C ASP A 636 13.29 44.08 -14.57
N GLY A 637 14.04 44.77 -15.36
CA GLY A 637 13.96 46.17 -15.74
C GLY A 637 12.57 46.81 -15.79
#